data_4053119a346f220f907f4907998fb41c
#
_entry.id   4053119a346f220f907f4907998fb41c
#
_cell.length_a   1.000
_cell.length_b   1.000
_cell.length_c   1.000
_cell.angle_alpha   90.00
_cell.angle_beta   90.00
_cell.angle_gamma   90.00
#
_symmetry.space_group_name_H-M   'P 1'
#
loop_
_entity.id
_entity.type
_entity.pdbx_description
1 polymer ?
#
loop_
_entity_poly.entity_id
_entity_poly.type
_entity_poly.pdbx_seq_one_letter_code
_entity_poly.pdbx_strand_id
1 'polypeptide(L)'
;MNINRFMSAHMDAMARSDRFDIEIYGPAGIRSRGIRCTSVTTPSKTITTVAHNYGGATPDTKYPQKVEYENVITCSFMLDHTYEDRQMFEIWQGMIYDDAYNLSYPESYYGTIKITQLGVDGFALYSVVCHDAYVTKV
;
A
#
# COMPACT_ATOMS: atom_id res chain seq x y z
N MET A 1 -31.85 8.30 -16.50
CA MET A 1 -31.42 7.87 -15.14
C MET A 1 -32.50 8.30 -14.13
N ASN A 2 -32.95 7.38 -13.29
CA ASN A 2 -33.92 7.72 -12.24
C ASN A 2 -33.12 8.26 -11.02
N ILE A 3 -33.37 9.53 -10.67
CA ILE A 3 -32.65 10.23 -9.59
C ILE A 3 -32.87 9.57 -8.22
N ASN A 4 -34.07 9.03 -7.99
CA ASN A 4 -34.36 8.33 -6.73
C ASN A 4 -33.58 7.02 -6.60
N ARG A 5 -33.38 6.32 -7.71
CA ARG A 5 -32.56 5.10 -7.74
C ARG A 5 -31.05 5.40 -7.55
N PHE A 6 -30.61 6.52 -8.11
CA PHE A 6 -29.24 7.01 -7.88
C PHE A 6 -29.05 7.40 -6.41
N MET A 7 -29.96 8.17 -5.85
CA MET A 7 -29.90 8.59 -4.45
C MET A 7 -29.95 7.40 -3.49
N SER A 8 -30.82 6.42 -3.74
CA SER A 8 -30.91 5.22 -2.88
C SER A 8 -29.64 4.35 -2.94
N ALA A 9 -28.97 4.28 -4.09
CA ALA A 9 -27.73 3.56 -4.23
C ALA A 9 -26.53 4.25 -3.54
N HIS A 10 -26.64 5.56 -3.24
CA HIS A 10 -25.61 6.37 -2.61
C HIS A 10 -26.01 6.85 -1.20
N MET A 11 -27.02 6.23 -0.60
CA MET A 11 -27.42 6.54 0.79
C MET A 11 -26.33 6.14 1.80
N ASP A 12 -25.54 5.13 1.47
CA ASP A 12 -24.36 4.79 2.24
C ASP A 12 -23.24 5.78 1.91
N ALA A 13 -22.58 6.29 2.95
CA ALA A 13 -21.49 7.24 2.78
C ALA A 13 -20.38 6.64 1.91
N MET A 14 -20.01 7.35 0.85
CA MET A 14 -18.89 6.95 -0.01
C MET A 14 -17.60 6.87 0.80
N ALA A 15 -16.79 5.87 0.51
CA ALA A 15 -15.45 5.77 1.07
C ALA A 15 -14.62 7.00 0.67
N ARG A 16 -14.03 7.64 1.66
CA ARG A 16 -13.20 8.84 1.46
C ARG A 16 -11.74 8.45 1.49
N SER A 17 -11.00 8.91 0.52
CA SER A 17 -9.55 8.64 0.41
C SER A 17 -8.71 9.38 1.46
N ASP A 18 -9.28 10.37 2.13
CA ASP A 18 -8.64 11.14 3.19
C ASP A 18 -8.79 10.54 4.59
N ARG A 19 -9.57 9.46 4.73
CA ARG A 19 -9.82 8.79 6.00
C ARG A 19 -9.14 7.43 6.05
N PHE A 20 -7.89 7.45 6.40
CA PHE A 20 -7.10 6.24 6.59
C PHE A 20 -6.18 6.39 7.80
N ASP A 21 -5.75 5.26 8.33
CA ASP A 21 -4.72 5.15 9.34
C ASP A 21 -3.61 4.23 8.82
N ILE A 22 -2.37 4.58 9.09
CA ILE A 22 -1.22 3.80 8.70
C ILE A 22 -0.36 3.49 9.92
N GLU A 23 -0.04 2.22 10.09
CA GLU A 23 0.86 1.74 11.13
C GLU A 23 2.06 1.10 10.47
N ILE A 24 3.24 1.58 10.81
CA ILE A 24 4.51 1.09 10.27
C ILE A 24 5.31 0.48 11.42
N TYR A 25 5.64 -0.78 11.25
CA TYR A 25 6.47 -1.54 12.17
C TYR A 25 7.77 -1.93 11.46
N GLY A 26 8.83 -1.19 11.72
CA GLY A 26 10.14 -1.46 11.18
C GLY A 26 11.00 -2.35 12.08
N PRO A 27 12.19 -2.74 11.62
CA PRO A 27 13.16 -3.47 12.42
C PRO A 27 13.70 -2.61 13.57
N ALA A 28 14.33 -3.25 14.55
CA ALA A 28 14.97 -2.57 15.68
C ALA A 28 14.06 -1.63 16.50
N GLY A 29 12.78 -1.95 16.57
CA GLY A 29 11.81 -1.16 17.35
C GLY A 29 11.33 0.13 16.65
N ILE A 30 11.63 0.33 15.38
CA ILE A 30 11.11 1.44 14.59
C ILE A 30 9.59 1.29 14.47
N ARG A 31 8.86 2.31 14.94
CA ARG A 31 7.40 2.36 14.85
C ARG A 31 6.94 3.75 14.47
N SER A 32 6.05 3.83 13.52
CA SER A 32 5.35 5.06 13.16
C SER A 32 3.86 4.79 13.07
N ARG A 33 3.07 5.68 13.65
CA ARG A 33 1.60 5.67 13.51
C ARG A 33 1.13 6.64 12.45
N GLY A 34 1.86 7.00 11.51
CA GLY A 34 1.43 7.73 10.32
C GLY A 34 0.47 8.91 10.50
N ILE A 35 0.38 9.50 11.71
CA ILE A 35 -0.51 10.63 12.00
C ILE A 35 -0.24 11.80 11.05
N ARG A 36 0.99 11.90 10.57
CA ARG A 36 1.41 12.92 9.62
C ARG A 36 1.39 12.44 8.16
N CYS A 37 0.88 11.26 7.89
CA CYS A 37 0.74 10.76 6.54
C CYS A 37 -0.40 11.48 5.83
N THR A 38 -0.11 12.14 4.72
CA THR A 38 -1.07 12.89 3.93
C THR A 38 -1.69 12.06 2.82
N SER A 39 -0.94 11.12 2.28
CA SER A 39 -1.43 10.21 1.25
C SER A 39 -0.69 8.88 1.28
N VAL A 40 -1.39 7.84 0.90
CA VAL A 40 -0.85 6.48 0.76
C VAL A 40 -1.48 5.82 -0.47
N THR A 41 -0.66 5.11 -1.23
CA THR A 41 -1.15 4.24 -2.30
C THR A 41 -1.37 2.84 -1.76
N THR A 42 -2.56 2.30 -1.96
CA THR A 42 -2.84 0.89 -1.63
C THR A 42 -2.34 -0.02 -2.75
N PRO A 43 -1.71 -1.15 -2.43
CA PRO A 43 -1.24 -2.08 -3.45
C PRO A 43 -2.41 -2.65 -4.24
N SER A 44 -2.27 -2.67 -5.55
CA SER A 44 -3.25 -3.26 -6.45
C SER A 44 -3.00 -4.75 -6.67
N LYS A 45 -4.06 -5.46 -6.99
CA LYS A 45 -4.03 -6.86 -7.40
C LYS A 45 -4.46 -6.95 -8.85
N THR A 46 -3.60 -7.46 -9.69
CA THR A 46 -3.83 -7.60 -11.14
C THR A 46 -3.88 -9.07 -11.52
N ILE A 47 -4.83 -9.43 -12.35
CA ILE A 47 -4.90 -10.76 -12.96
C ILE A 47 -4.42 -10.61 -14.40
N THR A 48 -3.28 -11.19 -14.70
CA THR A 48 -2.78 -11.28 -16.07
C THR A 48 -3.53 -12.37 -16.83
N THR A 49 -3.85 -12.11 -18.08
CA THR A 49 -4.60 -13.03 -18.93
C THR A 49 -3.79 -13.42 -20.15
N VAL A 50 -3.98 -14.63 -20.63
CA VAL A 50 -3.45 -15.10 -21.89
C VAL A 50 -4.60 -15.20 -22.89
N ALA A 51 -4.38 -14.69 -24.08
CA ALA A 51 -5.33 -14.82 -25.18
C ALA A 51 -5.12 -16.15 -25.91
N HIS A 52 -6.22 -16.85 -26.18
CA HIS A 52 -6.21 -18.08 -26.95
C HIS A 52 -7.19 -17.96 -28.13
N ASN A 53 -6.71 -18.24 -29.31
CA ASN A 53 -7.51 -18.23 -30.53
C ASN A 53 -7.67 -19.67 -31.05
N TYR A 54 -8.90 -20.08 -31.25
CA TYR A 54 -9.23 -21.43 -31.75
C TYR A 54 -9.15 -21.53 -33.28
N GLY A 55 -8.69 -20.48 -33.99
CA GLY A 55 -8.51 -20.42 -35.43
C GLY A 55 -9.65 -19.73 -36.18
N GLY A 56 -9.40 -19.38 -37.41
CA GLY A 56 -10.37 -18.74 -38.31
C GLY A 56 -10.77 -17.32 -37.86
N ALA A 57 -12.02 -16.97 -38.03
CA ALA A 57 -12.60 -15.67 -37.68
C ALA A 57 -13.16 -15.63 -36.25
N THR A 58 -12.80 -16.59 -35.37
CA THR A 58 -13.25 -16.61 -33.98
C THR A 58 -12.53 -15.54 -33.18
N PRO A 59 -13.23 -14.78 -32.31
CA PRO A 59 -12.57 -13.83 -31.43
C PRO A 59 -11.70 -14.55 -30.41
N ASP A 60 -10.63 -13.87 -29.98
CA ASP A 60 -9.74 -14.38 -28.93
C ASP A 60 -10.47 -14.53 -27.61
N THR A 61 -10.29 -15.67 -26.98
CA THR A 61 -10.77 -15.92 -25.60
C THR A 61 -9.62 -15.69 -24.64
N LYS A 62 -9.87 -14.86 -23.62
CA LYS A 62 -8.87 -14.53 -22.60
C LYS A 62 -9.06 -15.43 -21.37
N TYR A 63 -8.02 -16.14 -21.02
CA TYR A 63 -7.97 -16.97 -19.82
C TYR A 63 -7.08 -16.35 -18.75
N PRO A 64 -7.50 -16.32 -17.48
CA PRO A 64 -6.63 -15.86 -16.40
C PRO A 64 -5.41 -16.80 -16.28
N GLN A 65 -4.24 -16.21 -16.18
CA GLN A 65 -2.97 -16.95 -16.11
C GLN A 65 -2.33 -16.83 -14.73
N LYS A 66 -2.21 -15.60 -14.22
CA LYS A 66 -1.40 -15.30 -13.06
C LYS A 66 -1.99 -14.15 -12.27
N VAL A 67 -1.82 -14.19 -10.97
CA VAL A 67 -2.12 -13.06 -10.08
C VAL A 67 -0.83 -12.33 -9.77
N GLU A 68 -0.82 -11.03 -9.98
CA GLU A 68 0.29 -10.15 -9.64
C GLU A 68 -0.16 -9.11 -8.64
N TYR A 69 0.69 -8.84 -7.64
CA TYR A 69 0.49 -7.77 -6.68
C TYR A 69 1.47 -6.64 -6.97
N GLU A 70 1.00 -5.42 -6.83
CA GLU A 70 1.88 -4.26 -6.88
C GLU A 70 2.85 -4.30 -5.70
N ASN A 71 4.15 -4.15 -5.99
CA ASN A 71 5.21 -4.33 -5.01
C ASN A 71 5.68 -2.99 -4.39
N VAL A 72 5.07 -1.88 -4.76
CA VAL A 72 5.48 -0.55 -4.31
C VAL A 72 4.32 0.18 -3.65
N ILE A 73 4.56 0.68 -2.45
CA ILE A 73 3.65 1.56 -1.72
C ILE A 73 4.34 2.91 -1.56
N THR A 74 3.67 3.96 -2.01
CA THR A 74 4.17 5.33 -1.85
C THR A 74 3.36 6.02 -0.76
N CYS A 75 4.06 6.51 0.26
CA CYS A 75 3.48 7.28 1.35
C CYS A 75 4.08 8.68 1.37
N SER A 76 3.24 9.69 1.52
CA SER A 76 3.67 11.08 1.69
C SER A 76 3.41 11.53 3.13
N PHE A 77 4.41 12.09 3.76
CA PHE A 77 4.32 12.57 5.14
C PHE A 77 4.57 14.08 5.20
N MET A 78 3.83 14.74 6.10
CA MET A 78 4.20 16.10 6.52
C MET A 78 5.35 16.00 7.51
N LEU A 79 6.44 16.70 7.21
CA LEU A 79 7.60 16.72 8.07
C LEU A 79 7.49 17.85 9.10
N ASP A 80 7.98 17.58 10.30
CA ASP A 80 8.21 18.57 11.34
C ASP A 80 9.56 19.28 11.09
N HIS A 81 9.78 20.40 11.77
CA HIS A 81 11.05 21.15 11.72
C HIS A 81 12.27 20.35 12.20
N THR A 82 12.04 19.30 12.98
CA THR A 82 13.09 18.38 13.45
C THR A 82 13.46 17.28 12.45
N TYR A 83 12.66 17.06 11.40
CA TYR A 83 12.85 16.00 10.41
C TYR A 83 12.97 14.58 10.99
N GLU A 84 12.41 14.32 12.16
CA GLU A 84 12.51 13.03 12.84
C GLU A 84 11.99 11.87 12.02
N ASP A 85 10.84 12.03 11.37
CA ASP A 85 10.23 10.98 10.55
C ASP A 85 11.15 10.61 9.37
N ARG A 86 11.74 11.61 8.73
CA ARG A 86 12.68 11.38 7.64
C ARG A 86 13.94 10.66 8.09
N GLN A 87 14.50 11.09 9.22
CA GLN A 87 15.68 10.43 9.81
C GLN A 87 15.40 8.97 10.16
N MET A 88 14.21 8.68 10.68
CA MET A 88 13.79 7.32 11.00
C MET A 88 13.78 6.43 9.74
N PHE A 89 13.23 6.91 8.64
CA PHE A 89 13.22 6.17 7.38
C PHE A 89 14.61 6.03 6.76
N GLU A 90 15.46 7.04 6.87
CA GLU A 90 16.85 6.98 6.42
C GLU A 90 17.66 5.96 7.23
N ILE A 91 17.44 5.87 8.54
CA ILE A 91 18.06 4.85 9.39
C ILE A 91 17.58 3.46 8.97
N TRP A 92 16.30 3.29 8.73
CA TRP A 92 15.77 2.02 8.25
C TRP A 92 16.37 1.62 6.90
N GLN A 93 16.44 2.55 5.96
CA GLN A 93 17.09 2.30 4.67
C GLN A 93 18.57 1.94 4.83
N GLY A 94 19.28 2.57 5.76
CA GLY A 94 20.68 2.27 6.09
C GLY A 94 20.92 0.88 6.67
N MET A 95 19.89 0.22 7.18
CA MET A 95 20.00 -1.17 7.69
C MET A 95 20.12 -2.21 6.58
N ILE A 96 19.83 -1.85 5.32
CA ILE A 96 19.89 -2.76 4.17
C ILE A 96 21.33 -3.06 3.78
N TYR A 97 22.23 -2.09 3.96
CA TYR A 97 23.65 -2.21 3.65
C TYR A 97 24.50 -1.99 4.91
N ASP A 98 25.58 -2.73 5.02
CA ASP A 98 26.61 -2.43 6.01
C ASP A 98 27.55 -1.31 5.52
N ASP A 99 28.50 -0.90 6.38
CA ASP A 99 29.47 0.15 6.05
C ASP A 99 30.40 -0.23 4.87
N ALA A 100 30.52 -1.51 4.55
CA ALA A 100 31.27 -2.03 3.41
C ALA A 100 30.40 -2.23 2.15
N TYR A 101 29.17 -1.71 2.14
CA TYR A 101 28.16 -1.87 1.07
C TYR A 101 27.78 -3.33 0.77
N ASN A 102 27.92 -4.24 1.73
CA ASN A 102 27.38 -5.57 1.63
C ASN A 102 25.92 -5.58 2.06
N LEU A 103 25.09 -6.36 1.36
CA LEU A 103 23.68 -6.51 1.72
C LEU A 103 23.55 -7.25 3.06
N SER A 104 22.73 -6.67 3.93
CA SER A 104 22.33 -7.33 5.18
C SER A 104 21.35 -8.47 4.92
N TYR A 105 21.20 -9.36 5.89
CA TYR A 105 20.19 -10.42 5.80
C TYR A 105 18.77 -9.81 5.84
N PRO A 106 17.81 -10.35 5.07
CA PRO A 106 16.43 -9.83 5.02
C PRO A 106 15.76 -9.65 6.38
N GLU A 107 16.02 -10.55 7.31
CA GLU A 107 15.48 -10.49 8.69
C GLU A 107 15.89 -9.23 9.45
N SER A 108 16.99 -8.59 9.07
CA SER A 108 17.50 -7.40 9.74
C SER A 108 16.83 -6.10 9.27
N TYR A 109 16.18 -6.07 8.11
CA TYR A 109 15.56 -4.85 7.55
C TYR A 109 14.09 -4.98 7.18
N TYR A 110 13.49 -6.17 7.20
CA TYR A 110 12.09 -6.34 6.92
C TYR A 110 11.19 -5.78 8.02
N GLY A 111 10.13 -5.14 7.61
CA GLY A 111 9.09 -4.62 8.48
C GLY A 111 7.70 -4.95 7.98
N THR A 112 6.69 -4.44 8.66
CA THR A 112 5.29 -4.64 8.31
C THR A 112 4.58 -3.28 8.26
N ILE A 113 3.77 -3.08 7.23
CA ILE A 113 2.94 -1.89 7.06
C ILE A 113 1.49 -2.31 7.06
N LYS A 114 0.69 -1.68 7.91
CA LYS A 114 -0.75 -1.86 7.97
C LYS A 114 -1.44 -0.56 7.58
N ILE A 115 -2.25 -0.63 6.53
CA ILE A 115 -3.07 0.49 6.05
C ILE A 115 -4.52 0.16 6.36
N THR A 116 -5.18 1.01 7.11
CA THR A 116 -6.58 0.83 7.52
C THR A 116 -7.43 1.94 6.95
N GLN A 117 -8.45 1.59 6.19
CA GLN A 117 -9.46 2.54 5.73
C GLN A 117 -10.49 2.75 6.82
N LEU A 118 -10.73 4.01 7.17
CA LEU A 118 -11.70 4.40 8.20
C LEU A 118 -13.05 4.79 7.59
N GLY A 119 -14.12 4.47 8.29
CA GLY A 119 -15.46 4.93 7.98
C GLY A 119 -15.73 6.38 8.41
N VAL A 120 -16.93 6.86 8.13
CA VAL A 120 -17.39 8.21 8.52
C VAL A 120 -17.39 8.39 10.03
N ASP A 121 -17.65 7.33 10.77
CA ASP A 121 -17.65 7.25 12.23
C ASP A 121 -16.25 7.04 12.85
N GLY A 122 -15.21 6.91 12.03
CA GLY A 122 -13.84 6.68 12.46
C GLY A 122 -13.50 5.23 12.78
N PHE A 123 -14.44 4.28 12.61
CA PHE A 123 -14.16 2.85 12.78
C PHE A 123 -13.48 2.26 11.54
N ALA A 124 -12.64 1.26 11.77
CA ALA A 124 -11.97 0.53 10.69
C ALA A 124 -12.98 -0.26 9.84
N LEU A 125 -12.96 -0.02 8.53
CA LEU A 125 -13.80 -0.76 7.56
C LEU A 125 -13.01 -1.83 6.82
N TYR A 126 -11.80 -1.50 6.40
CA TYR A 126 -10.96 -2.36 5.58
C TYR A 126 -9.50 -2.12 5.91
N SER A 127 -8.72 -3.18 6.00
CA SER A 127 -7.29 -3.08 6.26
C SER A 127 -6.47 -3.96 5.33
N VAL A 128 -5.32 -3.46 4.93
CA VAL A 128 -4.31 -4.18 4.15
C VAL A 128 -3.04 -4.26 4.98
N VAL A 129 -2.50 -5.45 5.11
CA VAL A 129 -1.23 -5.69 5.80
C VAL A 129 -0.19 -6.13 4.77
N CYS A 130 0.90 -5.38 4.69
CA CYS A 130 2.02 -5.68 3.81
C CYS A 130 3.18 -6.18 4.65
N HIS A 131 3.53 -7.45 4.45
CA HIS A 131 4.65 -8.10 5.12
C HIS A 131 5.94 -7.90 4.32
N ASP A 132 7.07 -8.07 4.99
CA ASP A 132 8.40 -8.04 4.39
C ASP A 132 8.68 -6.72 3.62
N ALA A 133 8.16 -5.62 4.14
CA ALA A 133 8.34 -4.29 3.58
C ALA A 133 9.69 -3.69 4.01
N TYR A 134 10.29 -2.94 3.11
CA TYR A 134 11.51 -2.18 3.39
C TYR A 134 11.52 -0.87 2.59
N VAL A 135 12.36 0.05 3.00
CA VAL A 135 12.42 1.38 2.41
C VAL A 135 13.33 1.39 1.20
N THR A 136 12.79 1.70 0.03
CA THR A 136 13.58 1.78 -1.22
C THR A 136 13.99 3.22 -1.55
N LYS A 137 13.16 4.20 -1.21
CA LYS A 137 13.42 5.61 -1.49
C LYS A 137 12.84 6.50 -0.40
N VAL A 138 13.60 7.46 0.03
CA VAL A 138 13.20 8.49 1.01
C VAL A 138 13.25 9.87 0.38
#